data_3b109646434d59093467e07d4b37fb8d
#
_entry.id   3b109646434d59093467e07d4b37fb8d
#
_cell.length_a   1.000
_cell.length_b   1.000
_cell.length_c   1.000
_cell.angle_alpha   90.00
_cell.angle_beta   90.00
_cell.angle_gamma   90.00
#
_symmetry.space_group_name_H-M   'P 1'
#
loop_
_entity.id
_entity.type
_entity.pdbx_description
1 polymer ?
#
loop_
_entity_poly.entity_id
_entity_poly.type
_entity_poly.pdbx_seq_one_letter_code
_entity_poly.pdbx_strand_id
1 'polypeptide(L)'
;MSAPIEHTDPVPSAAVLEPFGRSGRALMLGHVHPDADVLGTLLALGLALEARDWSVVYGGPHPAPALLAFLPGVDRYRRLDKLDGRFDVVVLTDCPNPQRTEGLIDQAKSAGKVVVNIDHHPDNRRYGDVNWVDPTAAATGEMMYELLMALRVALTPAIATNLFTAIHTDTGSFRYSNVTTRTFTIAAALVAAGARPELVSESLYERRAPDALHWLGEALARVEVSEDGRVGWLALPASAVPERIVESEELVNYPRSVASVRVACLLRELDGSVKVSLRGKGDVDVQRIAAQFGGGGHVNAAGCTVAGPLPEATQVVLAAVRRAVDRKGTS
;
A
#
# COMPACT_ATOMS: atom_id res chain seq x y z
N MET A 1 29.57 7.23 -15.89
CA MET A 1 28.60 7.05 -17.02
C MET A 1 27.51 6.15 -16.49
N SER A 2 26.37 6.74 -16.10
CA SER A 2 25.19 5.99 -15.60
C SER A 2 24.55 5.27 -16.79
N ALA A 3 24.25 3.99 -16.62
CA ALA A 3 23.45 3.24 -17.59
C ALA A 3 22.08 3.95 -17.77
N PRO A 4 21.53 3.98 -18.99
CA PRO A 4 20.20 4.55 -19.19
C PRO A 4 19.20 3.71 -18.40
N ILE A 5 18.37 4.40 -17.58
CA ILE A 5 17.19 3.81 -16.97
C ILE A 5 16.28 3.47 -18.15
N GLU A 6 16.05 2.18 -18.39
CA GLU A 6 14.99 1.75 -19.30
C GLU A 6 13.69 2.33 -18.78
N HIS A 7 13.19 3.32 -19.50
CA HIS A 7 11.83 3.84 -19.28
C HIS A 7 10.88 2.70 -19.66
N THR A 8 10.35 2.01 -18.64
CA THR A 8 9.15 1.20 -18.83
C THR A 8 8.05 2.16 -19.25
N ASP A 9 7.42 1.91 -20.41
CA ASP A 9 6.37 2.77 -20.94
C ASP A 9 5.25 2.94 -19.90
N PRO A 10 4.89 4.17 -19.53
CA PRO A 10 3.82 4.43 -18.57
C PRO A 10 2.44 3.98 -19.09
N VAL A 11 2.31 3.64 -20.36
CA VAL A 11 1.07 3.23 -20.99
C VAL A 11 0.91 1.70 -20.93
N PRO A 12 -0.25 1.16 -20.51
CA PRO A 12 -0.47 -0.27 -20.48
C PRO A 12 -0.35 -0.88 -21.87
N SER A 13 0.44 -1.96 -21.99
CA SER A 13 0.62 -2.67 -23.26
C SER A 13 -0.68 -3.34 -23.73
N ALA A 14 -0.75 -3.73 -25.01
CA ALA A 14 -1.90 -4.46 -25.54
C ALA A 14 -2.20 -5.73 -24.72
N ALA A 15 -1.19 -6.42 -24.21
CA ALA A 15 -1.36 -7.60 -23.38
C ALA A 15 -2.07 -7.31 -22.04
N VAL A 16 -1.88 -6.11 -21.47
CA VAL A 16 -2.59 -5.67 -20.25
C VAL A 16 -4.05 -5.31 -20.55
N LEU A 17 -4.34 -4.79 -21.75
CA LEU A 17 -5.68 -4.39 -22.16
C LEU A 17 -6.55 -5.57 -22.63
N GLU A 18 -5.93 -6.58 -23.23
CA GLU A 18 -6.62 -7.71 -23.85
C GLU A 18 -7.62 -8.43 -22.91
N PRO A 19 -7.29 -8.74 -21.65
CA PRO A 19 -8.21 -9.39 -20.72
C PRO A 19 -9.50 -8.63 -20.49
N PHE A 20 -9.53 -7.32 -20.74
CA PHE A 20 -10.68 -6.43 -20.52
C PHE A 20 -11.44 -6.08 -21.82
N GLY A 21 -11.05 -6.67 -22.95
CA GLY A 21 -11.62 -6.35 -24.26
C GLY A 21 -13.03 -6.89 -24.52
N ARG A 22 -13.51 -7.86 -23.70
CA ARG A 22 -14.83 -8.47 -23.80
C ARG A 22 -15.48 -8.50 -22.42
N SER A 23 -16.79 -8.43 -22.35
CA SER A 23 -17.52 -8.63 -21.09
C SER A 23 -17.33 -10.06 -20.56
N GLY A 24 -17.39 -10.22 -19.26
CA GLY A 24 -17.17 -11.50 -18.60
C GLY A 24 -17.41 -11.40 -17.08
N ARG A 25 -16.85 -12.34 -16.34
CA ARG A 25 -16.86 -12.36 -14.89
C ARG A 25 -15.45 -12.13 -14.34
N ALA A 26 -15.28 -11.07 -13.55
CA ALA A 26 -14.01 -10.69 -12.95
C ALA A 26 -14.02 -10.87 -11.43
N LEU A 27 -12.87 -11.26 -10.88
CA LEU A 27 -12.58 -11.20 -9.44
C LEU A 27 -11.54 -10.11 -9.20
N MET A 28 -11.89 -9.12 -8.39
CA MET A 28 -11.01 -8.13 -7.81
C MET A 28 -10.46 -8.70 -6.51
N LEU A 29 -9.24 -9.26 -6.55
CA LEU A 29 -8.65 -10.01 -5.44
C LEU A 29 -7.65 -9.15 -4.67
N GLY A 30 -8.01 -8.78 -3.44
CA GLY A 30 -7.12 -8.11 -2.50
C GLY A 30 -6.18 -9.07 -1.78
N HIS A 31 -5.22 -8.50 -1.07
CA HIS A 31 -4.24 -9.23 -0.26
C HIS A 31 -4.55 -9.14 1.26
N VAL A 32 -3.72 -9.80 2.08
CA VAL A 32 -3.77 -9.69 3.55
C VAL A 32 -3.61 -8.23 4.00
N HIS A 33 -4.47 -7.78 4.92
CA HIS A 33 -4.48 -6.39 5.40
C HIS A 33 -4.51 -5.36 4.25
N PRO A 34 -5.56 -5.40 3.40
CA PRO A 34 -5.62 -4.52 2.23
C PRO A 34 -5.66 -3.06 2.68
N ASP A 35 -4.85 -2.24 2.04
CA ASP A 35 -4.78 -0.81 2.28
C ASP A 35 -5.61 -0.02 1.24
N ALA A 36 -5.42 1.29 1.22
CA ALA A 36 -6.20 2.16 0.34
C ALA A 36 -5.75 2.07 -1.12
N ASP A 37 -4.48 1.73 -1.42
CA ASP A 37 -4.04 1.56 -2.79
C ASP A 37 -4.62 0.29 -3.40
N VAL A 38 -4.61 -0.83 -2.66
CA VAL A 38 -5.28 -2.07 -3.08
C VAL A 38 -6.77 -1.86 -3.27
N LEU A 39 -7.47 -1.39 -2.24
CA LEU A 39 -8.93 -1.27 -2.30
C LEU A 39 -9.38 -0.22 -3.30
N GLY A 40 -8.71 0.95 -3.34
CA GLY A 40 -9.02 2.02 -4.26
C GLY A 40 -8.89 1.58 -5.72
N THR A 41 -7.81 0.88 -6.06
CA THR A 41 -7.57 0.39 -7.42
C THR A 41 -8.52 -0.73 -7.84
N LEU A 42 -8.76 -1.72 -6.97
CA LEU A 42 -9.69 -2.82 -7.25
C LEU A 42 -11.13 -2.32 -7.39
N LEU A 43 -11.57 -1.43 -6.50
CA LEU A 43 -12.91 -0.85 -6.57
C LEU A 43 -13.09 0.04 -7.81
N ALA A 44 -12.08 0.85 -8.15
CA ALA A 44 -12.12 1.69 -9.35
C ALA A 44 -12.26 0.87 -10.63
N LEU A 45 -11.42 -0.15 -10.79
CA LEU A 45 -11.48 -1.04 -11.96
C LEU A 45 -12.80 -1.82 -11.99
N GLY A 46 -13.21 -2.37 -10.86
CA GLY A 46 -14.45 -3.13 -10.82
C GLY A 46 -15.68 -2.30 -11.19
N LEU A 47 -15.81 -1.08 -10.66
CA LEU A 47 -16.88 -0.13 -11.05
C LEU A 47 -16.84 0.19 -12.55
N ALA A 48 -15.62 0.35 -13.11
CA ALA A 48 -15.44 0.61 -14.53
C ALA A 48 -15.87 -0.59 -15.41
N LEU A 49 -15.57 -1.80 -14.98
CA LEU A 49 -15.95 -3.03 -15.67
C LEU A 49 -17.46 -3.27 -15.58
N GLU A 50 -18.09 -3.04 -14.44
CA GLU A 50 -19.54 -3.14 -14.28
C GLU A 50 -20.30 -2.20 -15.22
N ALA A 51 -19.80 -0.98 -15.44
CA ALA A 51 -20.35 -0.05 -16.43
C ALA A 51 -20.19 -0.55 -17.89
N ARG A 52 -19.48 -1.67 -18.09
CA ARG A 52 -19.26 -2.34 -19.38
C ARG A 52 -19.81 -3.76 -19.40
N ASP A 53 -20.86 -4.00 -18.62
CA ASP A 53 -21.59 -5.29 -18.53
C ASP A 53 -20.76 -6.47 -18.01
N TRP A 54 -19.76 -6.22 -17.16
CA TRP A 54 -19.06 -7.25 -16.44
C TRP A 54 -19.78 -7.62 -15.14
N SER A 55 -19.74 -8.92 -14.79
CA SER A 55 -20.08 -9.38 -13.44
C SER A 55 -18.82 -9.34 -12.57
N VAL A 56 -18.81 -8.49 -11.54
CA VAL A 56 -17.62 -8.29 -10.71
C VAL A 56 -17.83 -8.79 -9.28
N VAL A 57 -16.87 -9.55 -8.78
CA VAL A 57 -16.78 -9.98 -7.39
C VAL A 57 -15.57 -9.31 -6.75
N TYR A 58 -15.74 -8.81 -5.52
CA TYR A 58 -14.67 -8.15 -4.77
C TYR A 58 -14.40 -8.92 -3.49
N GLY A 59 -13.14 -9.23 -3.22
CA GLY A 59 -12.78 -9.87 -1.96
C GLY A 59 -11.31 -10.21 -1.85
N GLY A 60 -10.94 -10.74 -0.70
CA GLY A 60 -9.58 -11.15 -0.37
C GLY A 60 -9.54 -11.92 0.93
N PRO A 61 -8.36 -12.37 1.39
CA PRO A 61 -8.26 -13.19 2.61
C PRO A 61 -8.67 -12.41 3.88
N HIS A 62 -8.55 -11.08 3.87
CA HIS A 62 -8.93 -10.23 4.99
C HIS A 62 -10.02 -9.24 4.60
N PRO A 63 -10.86 -8.79 5.56
CA PRO A 63 -11.88 -7.78 5.30
C PRO A 63 -11.25 -6.42 5.01
N ALA A 64 -12.02 -5.53 4.40
CA ALA A 64 -11.64 -4.12 4.26
C ALA A 64 -11.52 -3.47 5.66
N PRO A 65 -10.48 -2.65 5.90
CA PRO A 65 -10.36 -1.89 7.13
C PRO A 65 -11.52 -0.90 7.32
N ALA A 66 -11.99 -0.76 8.57
CA ALA A 66 -13.08 0.16 8.89
C ALA A 66 -12.78 1.62 8.51
N LEU A 67 -11.52 2.03 8.56
CA LEU A 67 -11.05 3.35 8.12
C LEU A 67 -11.42 3.64 6.66
N LEU A 68 -11.45 2.62 5.81
CA LEU A 68 -11.72 2.73 4.37
C LEU A 68 -13.20 2.51 4.02
N ALA A 69 -14.09 2.46 5.03
CA ALA A 69 -15.53 2.25 4.81
C ALA A 69 -16.21 3.35 3.96
N PHE A 70 -15.54 4.49 3.78
CA PHE A 70 -16.04 5.60 2.95
C PHE A 70 -15.80 5.40 1.45
N LEU A 71 -14.95 4.43 1.04
CA LEU A 71 -14.65 4.19 -0.37
C LEU A 71 -15.90 3.69 -1.13
N PRO A 72 -16.26 4.31 -2.25
CA PRO A 72 -17.39 3.87 -3.06
C PRO A 72 -17.28 2.40 -3.49
N GLY A 73 -18.28 1.59 -3.08
CA GLY A 73 -18.35 0.17 -3.40
C GLY A 73 -17.62 -0.78 -2.45
N VAL A 74 -16.97 -0.27 -1.41
CA VAL A 74 -16.25 -1.09 -0.42
C VAL A 74 -17.17 -2.03 0.35
N ASP A 75 -18.45 -1.66 0.51
CA ASP A 75 -19.48 -2.49 1.13
C ASP A 75 -19.72 -3.83 0.40
N ARG A 76 -19.23 -3.98 -0.81
CA ARG A 76 -19.28 -5.22 -1.61
C ARG A 76 -18.02 -6.08 -1.45
N TYR A 77 -16.93 -5.52 -0.93
CA TYR A 77 -15.71 -6.28 -0.68
C TYR A 77 -15.92 -7.25 0.49
N ARG A 78 -15.58 -8.51 0.29
CA ARG A 78 -15.81 -9.58 1.28
C ARG A 78 -14.53 -10.32 1.59
N ARG A 79 -14.43 -10.82 2.81
CA ARG A 79 -13.45 -11.85 3.14
C ARG A 79 -13.79 -13.13 2.37
N LEU A 80 -12.79 -13.73 1.76
CA LEU A 80 -12.88 -14.98 1.02
C LEU A 80 -11.97 -16.01 1.68
N ASP A 81 -12.53 -17.13 2.09
CA ASP A 81 -11.75 -18.30 2.56
C ASP A 81 -11.42 -19.24 1.38
N LYS A 82 -12.19 -19.16 0.30
CA LYS A 82 -12.02 -19.91 -0.94
C LYS A 82 -12.65 -19.19 -2.13
N LEU A 83 -12.23 -19.57 -3.33
CA LEU A 83 -12.83 -19.06 -4.57
C LEU A 83 -13.99 -19.97 -5.01
N ASP A 84 -15.18 -19.40 -5.03
CA ASP A 84 -16.37 -20.07 -5.54
C ASP A 84 -16.75 -19.57 -6.95
N GLY A 85 -16.92 -20.51 -7.87
CA GLY A 85 -17.34 -20.22 -9.25
C GLY A 85 -16.19 -20.04 -10.23
N ARG A 86 -16.57 -19.69 -11.46
CA ARG A 86 -15.62 -19.43 -12.55
C ARG A 86 -15.51 -17.94 -12.80
N PHE A 87 -14.30 -17.49 -13.03
CA PHE A 87 -13.97 -16.12 -13.44
C PHE A 87 -13.24 -16.17 -14.78
N ASP A 88 -13.42 -15.19 -15.62
CA ASP A 88 -12.64 -15.05 -16.85
C ASP A 88 -11.32 -14.35 -16.56
N VAL A 89 -11.34 -13.41 -15.62
CA VAL A 89 -10.16 -12.65 -15.18
C VAL A 89 -10.12 -12.56 -13.65
N VAL A 90 -8.94 -12.72 -13.09
CA VAL A 90 -8.63 -12.41 -11.68
C VAL A 90 -7.60 -11.30 -11.66
N VAL A 91 -7.95 -10.17 -11.05
CA VAL A 91 -7.07 -9.00 -10.99
C VAL A 91 -6.56 -8.83 -9.57
N LEU A 92 -5.24 -8.68 -9.46
CA LEU A 92 -4.56 -8.27 -8.25
C LEU A 92 -3.87 -6.94 -8.52
N THR A 93 -3.98 -6.04 -7.56
CA THR A 93 -3.29 -4.75 -7.59
C THR A 93 -2.45 -4.61 -6.33
N ASP A 94 -1.33 -3.89 -6.45
CA ASP A 94 -0.45 -3.59 -5.32
C ASP A 94 -0.02 -4.81 -4.50
N CYS A 95 0.18 -5.94 -5.18
CA CYS A 95 0.49 -7.22 -4.56
C CYS A 95 1.76 -7.82 -5.16
N PRO A 96 2.95 -7.53 -4.60
CA PRO A 96 4.22 -7.98 -5.15
C PRO A 96 4.48 -9.48 -4.97
N ASN A 97 3.76 -10.12 -4.03
CA ASN A 97 4.03 -11.48 -3.60
C ASN A 97 2.72 -12.29 -3.49
N PRO A 98 2.60 -13.43 -4.19
CA PRO A 98 1.40 -14.25 -4.20
C PRO A 98 1.04 -14.82 -2.83
N GLN A 99 2.00 -15.00 -1.92
CA GLN A 99 1.75 -15.47 -0.55
C GLN A 99 0.83 -14.52 0.25
N ARG A 100 0.79 -13.24 -0.13
CA ARG A 100 -0.14 -12.27 0.49
C ARG A 100 -1.62 -12.56 0.18
N THR A 101 -1.93 -13.51 -0.68
CA THR A 101 -3.31 -13.94 -0.97
C THR A 101 -3.78 -15.15 -0.18
N GLU A 102 -2.95 -15.70 0.72
CA GLU A 102 -3.25 -16.90 1.52
C GLU A 102 -3.76 -18.08 0.66
N GLY A 103 -3.15 -18.28 -0.52
CA GLY A 103 -3.47 -19.39 -1.43
C GLY A 103 -4.68 -19.15 -2.34
N LEU A 104 -5.39 -18.03 -2.24
CA LEU A 104 -6.52 -17.74 -3.15
C LEU A 104 -6.05 -17.63 -4.61
N ILE A 105 -4.86 -17.06 -4.85
CA ILE A 105 -4.32 -16.98 -6.20
C ILE A 105 -4.00 -18.35 -6.80
N ASP A 106 -3.56 -19.29 -5.99
CA ASP A 106 -3.25 -20.65 -6.46
C ASP A 106 -4.54 -21.39 -6.86
N GLN A 107 -5.64 -21.14 -6.13
CA GLN A 107 -6.96 -21.62 -6.52
C GLN A 107 -7.41 -21.02 -7.87
N ALA A 108 -7.18 -19.71 -8.09
CA ALA A 108 -7.51 -19.07 -9.36
C ALA A 108 -6.73 -19.68 -10.53
N LYS A 109 -5.42 -19.86 -10.38
CA LYS A 109 -4.56 -20.48 -11.40
C LYS A 109 -4.96 -21.92 -11.69
N SER A 110 -5.23 -22.71 -10.67
CA SER A 110 -5.67 -24.10 -10.83
C SER A 110 -7.01 -24.22 -11.56
N ALA A 111 -7.83 -23.20 -11.52
CA ALA A 111 -9.09 -23.12 -12.27
C ALA A 111 -8.90 -22.65 -13.74
N GLY A 112 -7.67 -22.46 -14.22
CA GLY A 112 -7.35 -22.03 -15.57
C GLY A 112 -7.75 -20.59 -15.90
N LYS A 113 -7.70 -19.70 -14.90
CA LYS A 113 -8.08 -18.28 -15.05
C LYS A 113 -6.90 -17.42 -15.50
N VAL A 114 -7.21 -16.36 -16.24
CA VAL A 114 -6.22 -15.33 -16.53
C VAL A 114 -6.02 -14.49 -15.27
N VAL A 115 -4.79 -14.47 -14.77
CA VAL A 115 -4.38 -13.66 -13.63
C VAL A 115 -3.62 -12.44 -14.12
N VAL A 116 -4.16 -11.26 -13.82
CA VAL A 116 -3.55 -9.97 -14.13
C VAL A 116 -3.01 -9.38 -12.82
N ASN A 117 -1.71 -9.08 -12.77
CA ASN A 117 -1.07 -8.41 -11.65
C ASN A 117 -0.59 -7.03 -12.10
N ILE A 118 -1.11 -5.97 -11.46
CA ILE A 118 -0.75 -4.57 -11.69
C ILE A 118 -0.15 -4.04 -10.40
N ASP A 119 1.11 -3.57 -10.43
CA ASP A 119 1.83 -3.27 -9.22
C ASP A 119 2.97 -2.27 -9.45
N HIS A 120 3.28 -1.47 -8.44
CA HIS A 120 4.40 -0.54 -8.49
C HIS A 120 5.59 -0.93 -7.59
N HIS A 121 5.52 -2.07 -6.94
CA HIS A 121 6.61 -2.55 -6.10
C HIS A 121 7.81 -3.03 -6.94
N PRO A 122 9.04 -2.58 -6.65
CA PRO A 122 10.24 -3.01 -7.39
C PRO A 122 10.61 -4.48 -7.18
N ASP A 123 10.15 -5.10 -6.10
CA ASP A 123 10.39 -6.51 -5.76
C ASP A 123 9.25 -7.45 -6.19
N ASN A 124 8.35 -6.98 -7.05
CA ASN A 124 7.26 -7.79 -7.57
C ASN A 124 7.77 -9.05 -8.29
N ARG A 125 7.22 -10.20 -7.89
CA ARG A 125 7.62 -11.53 -8.40
C ARG A 125 7.05 -11.88 -9.76
N ARG A 126 6.26 -11.01 -10.37
CA ARG A 126 5.64 -11.18 -11.70
C ARG A 126 4.96 -12.54 -11.86
N TYR A 127 4.13 -12.91 -10.91
CA TYR A 127 3.49 -14.23 -10.81
C TYR A 127 2.16 -14.35 -11.55
N GLY A 128 1.63 -13.26 -12.11
CA GLY A 128 0.45 -13.26 -12.97
C GLY A 128 0.73 -13.84 -14.35
N ASP A 129 -0.30 -14.22 -15.09
CA ASP A 129 -0.19 -14.54 -16.52
C ASP A 129 0.11 -13.26 -17.31
N VAL A 130 -0.45 -12.14 -16.87
CA VAL A 130 -0.16 -10.80 -17.35
C VAL A 130 0.35 -9.97 -16.15
N ASN A 131 1.53 -9.36 -16.31
CA ASN A 131 2.13 -8.53 -15.27
C ASN A 131 2.48 -7.15 -15.82
N TRP A 132 1.91 -6.13 -15.23
CA TRP A 132 2.30 -4.75 -15.48
C TRP A 132 2.87 -4.17 -14.20
N VAL A 133 4.20 -3.99 -14.18
CA VAL A 133 4.95 -3.54 -13.00
C VAL A 133 5.74 -2.30 -13.38
N ASP A 134 5.36 -1.16 -12.75
CA ASP A 134 6.02 0.14 -12.94
C ASP A 134 6.52 0.71 -11.60
N PRO A 135 7.77 0.45 -11.21
CA PRO A 135 8.34 0.99 -9.96
C PRO A 135 8.53 2.50 -9.94
N THR A 136 8.28 3.19 -11.05
CA THR A 136 8.35 4.66 -11.13
C THR A 136 7.03 5.32 -10.78
N ALA A 137 5.93 4.58 -10.77
CA ALA A 137 4.63 5.05 -10.31
C ALA A 137 4.64 5.31 -8.80
N ALA A 138 4.04 6.41 -8.38
CA ALA A 138 3.95 6.76 -6.97
C ALA A 138 2.99 5.87 -6.18
N ALA A 139 2.04 5.26 -6.86
CA ALA A 139 1.03 4.34 -6.37
C ALA A 139 0.53 3.47 -7.52
N THR A 140 0.01 2.28 -7.22
CA THR A 140 -0.73 1.49 -8.22
C THR A 140 -1.95 2.26 -8.73
N GLY A 141 -2.47 3.20 -7.94
CA GLY A 141 -3.53 4.13 -8.33
C GLY A 141 -3.22 4.97 -9.58
N GLU A 142 -1.96 5.39 -9.79
CA GLU A 142 -1.55 6.09 -11.02
C GLU A 142 -1.67 5.16 -12.24
N MET A 143 -1.16 3.94 -12.12
CA MET A 143 -1.22 2.93 -13.17
C MET A 143 -2.67 2.58 -13.51
N MET A 144 -3.51 2.43 -12.49
CA MET A 144 -4.94 2.15 -12.69
C MET A 144 -5.65 3.29 -13.43
N TYR A 145 -5.34 4.56 -13.11
CA TYR A 145 -5.84 5.70 -13.89
C TYR A 145 -5.49 5.56 -15.37
N GLU A 146 -4.25 5.26 -15.70
CA GLU A 146 -3.78 5.10 -17.08
C GLU A 146 -4.45 3.91 -17.79
N LEU A 147 -4.65 2.80 -17.07
CA LEU A 147 -5.41 1.66 -17.59
C LEU A 147 -6.83 2.06 -17.96
N LEU A 148 -7.52 2.77 -17.09
CA LEU A 148 -8.89 3.22 -17.35
C LEU A 148 -8.96 4.20 -18.52
N MET A 149 -7.98 5.09 -18.66
CA MET A 149 -7.90 5.99 -19.82
C MET A 149 -7.65 5.22 -21.11
N ALA A 150 -6.74 4.24 -21.12
CA ALA A 150 -6.47 3.38 -22.28
C ALA A 150 -7.70 2.54 -22.67
N LEU A 151 -8.47 2.07 -21.68
CA LEU A 151 -9.75 1.39 -21.88
C LEU A 151 -10.90 2.36 -22.28
N ARG A 152 -10.66 3.67 -22.36
CA ARG A 152 -11.64 4.71 -22.66
C ARG A 152 -12.84 4.69 -21.70
N VAL A 153 -12.56 4.49 -20.41
CA VAL A 153 -13.56 4.54 -19.35
C VAL A 153 -13.82 5.99 -18.96
N ALA A 154 -15.09 6.38 -18.87
CA ALA A 154 -15.46 7.66 -18.29
C ALA A 154 -15.24 7.62 -16.76
N LEU A 155 -14.45 8.54 -16.23
CA LEU A 155 -14.24 8.65 -14.79
C LEU A 155 -15.52 9.19 -14.12
N THR A 156 -16.14 8.35 -13.30
CA THR A 156 -17.23 8.79 -12.42
C THR A 156 -16.64 9.34 -11.11
N PRO A 157 -17.40 10.16 -10.33
CA PRO A 157 -16.94 10.59 -9.00
C PRO A 157 -16.54 9.44 -8.06
N ALA A 158 -17.21 8.28 -8.18
CA ALA A 158 -16.88 7.08 -7.40
C ALA A 158 -15.51 6.50 -7.78
N ILE A 159 -15.24 6.31 -9.07
CA ILE A 159 -13.94 5.86 -9.58
C ILE A 159 -12.86 6.86 -9.20
N ALA A 160 -13.13 8.15 -9.40
CA ALA A 160 -12.17 9.21 -9.10
C ALA A 160 -11.82 9.27 -7.60
N THR A 161 -12.80 9.12 -6.70
CA THR A 161 -12.56 9.10 -5.25
C THR A 161 -11.69 7.90 -4.84
N ASN A 162 -11.97 6.72 -5.39
CA ASN A 162 -11.20 5.52 -5.11
C ASN A 162 -9.73 5.68 -5.53
N LEU A 163 -9.47 6.14 -6.75
CA LEU A 163 -8.11 6.36 -7.25
C LEU A 163 -7.38 7.51 -6.54
N PHE A 164 -8.11 8.59 -6.23
CA PHE A 164 -7.52 9.70 -5.46
C PHE A 164 -7.09 9.23 -4.08
N THR A 165 -7.90 8.42 -3.41
CA THR A 165 -7.55 7.87 -2.08
C THR A 165 -6.32 6.97 -2.16
N ALA A 166 -6.23 6.09 -3.16
CA ALA A 166 -5.08 5.24 -3.43
C ALA A 166 -3.78 6.07 -3.53
N ILE A 167 -3.76 7.06 -4.42
CA ILE A 167 -2.61 7.93 -4.64
C ILE A 167 -2.30 8.77 -3.39
N HIS A 168 -3.32 9.31 -2.73
CA HIS A 168 -3.18 10.15 -1.55
C HIS A 168 -2.48 9.42 -0.40
N THR A 169 -2.88 8.19 -0.13
CA THR A 169 -2.31 7.41 0.98
C THR A 169 -0.88 6.99 0.69
N ASP A 170 -0.60 6.48 -0.52
CA ASP A 170 0.71 5.92 -0.86
C ASP A 170 1.78 6.98 -1.08
N THR A 171 1.36 8.21 -1.32
CA THR A 171 2.23 9.39 -1.35
C THR A 171 2.36 10.09 0.01
N GLY A 172 1.76 9.54 1.06
CA GLY A 172 1.72 10.15 2.39
C GLY A 172 1.10 11.54 2.37
N SER A 173 -0.03 11.69 1.69
CA SER A 173 -0.70 12.98 1.44
C SER A 173 0.19 13.93 0.62
N PHE A 174 0.78 13.43 -0.45
CA PHE A 174 1.67 14.15 -1.37
C PHE A 174 2.95 14.72 -0.73
N ARG A 175 3.43 14.12 0.38
CA ARG A 175 4.62 14.58 1.13
C ARG A 175 5.86 13.72 0.88
N TYR A 176 5.72 12.53 0.29
CA TYR A 176 6.84 11.61 0.13
C TYR A 176 7.62 11.90 -1.17
N SER A 177 8.83 11.35 -1.25
CA SER A 177 9.74 11.57 -2.38
C SER A 177 9.35 10.84 -3.66
N ASN A 178 8.35 9.95 -3.62
CA ASN A 178 7.77 9.30 -4.80
C ASN A 178 6.81 10.20 -5.58
N VAL A 179 6.42 11.36 -5.03
CA VAL A 179 5.54 12.33 -5.71
C VAL A 179 6.24 12.98 -6.88
N THR A 180 5.60 12.96 -8.04
CA THR A 180 6.11 13.50 -9.30
C THR A 180 5.09 14.43 -9.98
N THR A 181 5.46 15.02 -11.12
CA THR A 181 4.51 15.76 -11.97
C THR A 181 3.36 14.86 -12.45
N ARG A 182 3.63 13.58 -12.74
CA ARG A 182 2.61 12.56 -13.09
C ARG A 182 1.57 12.47 -11.98
N THR A 183 1.99 12.34 -10.72
CA THR A 183 1.12 12.28 -9.54
C THR A 183 0.16 13.46 -9.47
N PHE A 184 0.65 14.69 -9.59
CA PHE A 184 -0.19 15.89 -9.54
C PHE A 184 -1.09 16.03 -10.75
N THR A 185 -0.63 15.66 -11.94
CA THR A 185 -1.44 15.69 -13.17
C THR A 185 -2.63 14.74 -13.05
N ILE A 186 -2.39 13.52 -12.58
CA ILE A 186 -3.46 12.53 -12.36
C ILE A 186 -4.39 12.99 -11.23
N ALA A 187 -3.85 13.47 -10.11
CA ALA A 187 -4.66 13.97 -9.00
C ALA A 187 -5.59 15.12 -9.44
N ALA A 188 -5.09 16.06 -10.26
CA ALA A 188 -5.90 17.15 -10.82
C ALA A 188 -7.02 16.62 -11.71
N ALA A 189 -6.76 15.62 -12.56
CA ALA A 189 -7.76 14.99 -13.40
C ALA A 189 -8.84 14.27 -12.56
N LEU A 190 -8.45 13.60 -11.48
CA LEU A 190 -9.37 12.92 -10.57
C LEU A 190 -10.26 13.92 -9.82
N VAL A 191 -9.71 15.05 -9.38
CA VAL A 191 -10.51 16.14 -8.77
C VAL A 191 -11.49 16.73 -9.79
N ALA A 192 -11.07 16.96 -11.02
CA ALA A 192 -11.95 17.40 -12.10
C ALA A 192 -13.06 16.39 -12.42
N ALA A 193 -12.82 15.10 -12.21
CA ALA A 193 -13.81 14.02 -12.35
C ALA A 193 -14.72 13.85 -11.12
N GLY A 194 -14.54 14.66 -10.07
CA GLY A 194 -15.41 14.71 -8.89
C GLY A 194 -14.88 14.04 -7.63
N ALA A 195 -13.61 13.66 -7.60
CA ALA A 195 -12.97 13.31 -6.32
C ALA A 195 -12.96 14.54 -5.39
N ARG A 196 -13.24 14.32 -4.12
CA ARG A 196 -13.31 15.39 -3.11
C ARG A 196 -12.19 15.21 -2.09
N PRO A 197 -11.05 15.92 -2.27
CA PRO A 197 -9.88 15.78 -1.38
C PRO A 197 -10.19 16.02 0.09
N GLU A 198 -11.09 16.98 0.38
CA GLU A 198 -11.49 17.30 1.74
C GLU A 198 -12.21 16.11 2.42
N LEU A 199 -13.09 15.40 1.71
CA LEU A 199 -13.79 14.23 2.25
C LEU A 199 -12.84 13.06 2.48
N VAL A 200 -11.86 12.88 1.59
CA VAL A 200 -10.83 11.85 1.73
C VAL A 200 -9.98 12.15 2.98
N SER A 201 -9.51 13.39 3.13
CA SER A 201 -8.70 13.81 4.29
C SER A 201 -9.49 13.73 5.58
N GLU A 202 -10.73 14.22 5.63
CA GLU A 202 -11.62 14.09 6.79
C GLU A 202 -11.80 12.63 7.20
N SER A 203 -12.10 11.76 6.20
CA SER A 203 -12.34 10.34 6.45
C SER A 203 -11.11 9.62 7.00
N LEU A 204 -9.91 9.98 6.54
CA LEU A 204 -8.68 9.33 6.94
C LEU A 204 -8.10 9.88 8.25
N TYR A 205 -8.26 11.20 8.52
CA TYR A 205 -7.47 11.86 9.57
C TYR A 205 -8.29 12.56 10.63
N GLU A 206 -9.58 12.84 10.42
CA GLU A 206 -10.37 13.71 11.29
C GLU A 206 -11.54 12.98 12.00
N ARG A 207 -11.48 11.64 12.10
CA ARG A 207 -12.51 10.80 12.72
C ARG A 207 -12.09 10.15 14.05
N ARG A 208 -11.03 10.66 14.66
CA ARG A 208 -10.54 10.11 15.92
C ARG A 208 -11.48 10.42 17.09
N ALA A 209 -11.75 9.40 17.89
CA ALA A 209 -12.43 9.59 19.16
C ALA A 209 -11.53 10.35 20.16
N PRO A 210 -12.09 11.13 21.12
CA PRO A 210 -11.29 11.89 22.08
C PRO A 210 -10.29 11.04 22.87
N ASP A 211 -10.66 9.84 23.25
CA ASP A 211 -9.79 8.90 23.97
C ASP A 211 -8.64 8.37 23.09
N ALA A 212 -8.83 8.27 21.78
CA ALA A 212 -7.75 7.96 20.84
C ALA A 212 -6.70 9.08 20.78
N LEU A 213 -7.12 10.35 20.96
CA LEU A 213 -6.19 11.48 21.07
C LEU A 213 -5.40 11.46 22.39
N HIS A 214 -6.02 11.10 23.50
CA HIS A 214 -5.33 10.93 24.77
C HIS A 214 -4.28 9.81 24.66
N TRP A 215 -4.69 8.65 24.15
CA TRP A 215 -3.76 7.55 23.90
C TRP A 215 -2.61 7.95 22.95
N LEU A 216 -2.90 8.72 21.92
CA LEU A 216 -1.86 9.23 21.02
C LEU A 216 -0.82 10.05 21.80
N GLY A 217 -1.26 10.92 22.71
CA GLY A 217 -0.35 11.68 23.59
C GLY A 217 0.54 10.77 24.43
N GLU A 218 -0.01 9.71 25.02
CA GLU A 218 0.74 8.71 25.80
C GLU A 218 1.73 7.92 24.92
N ALA A 219 1.33 7.56 23.71
CA ALA A 219 2.21 6.88 22.75
C ALA A 219 3.36 7.81 22.34
N LEU A 220 3.08 9.07 22.03
CA LEU A 220 4.11 10.04 21.60
C LEU A 220 5.13 10.37 22.69
N ALA A 221 4.75 10.28 23.96
CA ALA A 221 5.69 10.43 25.08
C ALA A 221 6.78 9.33 25.11
N ARG A 222 6.60 8.26 24.35
CA ARG A 222 7.57 7.15 24.20
C ARG A 222 8.47 7.27 22.97
N VAL A 223 8.35 8.37 22.22
CA VAL A 223 9.24 8.59 21.06
C VAL A 223 10.65 8.83 21.55
N GLU A 224 11.56 8.07 21.00
CA GLU A 224 12.99 8.17 21.28
C GLU A 224 13.76 8.55 20.01
N VAL A 225 14.90 9.21 20.18
CA VAL A 225 15.82 9.58 19.11
C VAL A 225 17.24 9.20 19.51
N SER A 226 18.01 8.67 18.57
CA SER A 226 19.42 8.30 18.81
C SER A 226 20.25 9.54 19.19
N GLU A 227 21.37 9.32 19.90
CA GLU A 227 22.26 10.40 20.35
C GLU A 227 22.77 11.28 19.20
N ASP A 228 22.98 10.69 18.02
CA ASP A 228 23.37 11.40 16.80
C ASP A 228 22.19 12.06 16.07
N GLY A 229 20.96 11.89 16.57
CA GLY A 229 19.74 12.47 16.05
C GLY A 229 19.21 11.83 14.76
N ARG A 230 19.89 10.83 14.17
CA ARG A 230 19.58 10.32 12.83
C ARG A 230 18.54 9.21 12.77
N VAL A 231 18.29 8.53 13.88
CA VAL A 231 17.30 7.44 13.99
C VAL A 231 16.27 7.80 15.04
N GLY A 232 15.00 7.82 14.65
CA GLY A 232 13.89 8.00 15.59
C GLY A 232 13.05 6.74 15.68
N TRP A 233 12.56 6.38 16.86
CA TRP A 233 11.70 5.22 16.98
C TRP A 233 10.61 5.40 18.03
N LEU A 234 9.58 4.57 17.89
CA LEU A 234 8.50 4.40 18.83
C LEU A 234 8.29 2.91 19.07
N ALA A 235 8.53 2.43 20.26
CA ALA A 235 8.33 1.05 20.68
C ALA A 235 7.08 0.93 21.55
N LEU A 236 6.10 0.15 21.12
CA LEU A 236 4.82 -0.02 21.79
C LEU A 236 4.66 -1.49 22.25
N PRO A 237 4.65 -1.74 23.57
CA PRO A 237 4.28 -3.05 24.10
C PRO A 237 2.80 -3.31 23.83
N ALA A 238 2.41 -4.58 23.72
CA ALA A 238 1.04 -5.00 23.43
C ALA A 238 0.03 -4.37 24.41
N SER A 239 0.41 -4.28 25.69
CA SER A 239 -0.42 -3.65 26.74
C SER A 239 -0.65 -2.15 26.57
N ALA A 240 0.17 -1.47 25.76
CA ALA A 240 0.05 -0.03 25.53
C ALA A 240 -0.84 0.29 24.32
N VAL A 241 -1.30 -0.69 23.55
CA VAL A 241 -2.14 -0.48 22.35
C VAL A 241 -3.56 -0.97 22.66
N PRO A 242 -4.55 -0.09 22.82
CA PRO A 242 -5.94 -0.51 23.00
C PRO A 242 -6.45 -1.30 21.80
N GLU A 243 -7.22 -2.37 22.02
CA GLU A 243 -7.77 -3.24 20.96
C GLU A 243 -8.55 -2.48 19.88
N ARG A 244 -9.20 -1.38 20.27
CA ARG A 244 -9.99 -0.53 19.37
C ARG A 244 -9.15 0.41 18.48
N ILE A 245 -7.84 0.54 18.73
CA ILE A 245 -6.97 1.43 17.95
C ILE A 245 -6.27 0.60 16.88
N VAL A 246 -6.92 0.48 15.74
CA VAL A 246 -6.43 -0.28 14.58
C VAL A 246 -5.38 0.50 13.78
N GLU A 247 -5.41 1.83 13.84
CA GLU A 247 -4.68 2.75 12.92
C GLU A 247 -3.31 3.17 13.44
N SER A 248 -2.63 2.28 14.15
CA SER A 248 -1.34 2.61 14.75
C SER A 248 -0.17 2.71 13.74
N GLU A 249 -0.36 2.33 12.48
CA GLU A 249 0.75 2.35 11.48
C GLU A 249 1.20 3.78 11.13
N GLU A 250 0.31 4.76 11.20
CA GLU A 250 0.66 6.17 10.98
C GLU A 250 1.60 6.75 12.04
N LEU A 251 1.70 6.11 13.21
CA LEU A 251 2.54 6.58 14.32
C LEU A 251 4.01 6.68 13.92
N VAL A 252 4.47 5.92 12.94
CA VAL A 252 5.84 6.00 12.41
C VAL A 252 6.17 7.39 11.85
N ASN A 253 5.16 8.16 11.44
CA ASN A 253 5.35 9.50 10.91
C ASN A 253 5.75 10.53 11.98
N TYR A 254 5.47 10.29 13.25
CA TYR A 254 5.86 11.20 14.32
C TYR A 254 7.38 11.20 14.55
N PRO A 255 8.07 10.09 14.84
CA PRO A 255 9.53 10.11 14.88
C PRO A 255 10.14 10.54 13.54
N ARG A 256 9.50 10.24 12.39
CA ARG A 256 9.93 10.73 11.08
C ARG A 256 9.86 12.27 10.97
N SER A 257 8.95 12.94 11.69
CA SER A 257 8.80 14.41 11.64
C SER A 257 9.97 15.17 12.28
N VAL A 258 10.78 14.53 13.11
CA VAL A 258 11.99 15.13 13.68
C VAL A 258 12.96 15.46 12.56
N ALA A 259 13.45 16.72 12.52
CA ALA A 259 14.21 17.26 11.39
C ALA A 259 15.49 16.44 11.06
N SER A 260 16.25 16.06 12.09
CA SER A 260 17.50 15.31 11.96
C SER A 260 17.32 13.83 11.63
N VAL A 261 16.13 13.25 11.88
CA VAL A 261 15.87 11.84 11.67
C VAL A 261 15.88 11.49 10.19
N ARG A 262 16.67 10.50 9.85
CA ARG A 262 16.77 9.92 8.49
C ARG A 262 16.00 8.63 8.34
N VAL A 263 15.89 7.85 9.42
CA VAL A 263 15.06 6.65 9.47
C VAL A 263 14.20 6.68 10.71
N ALA A 264 12.89 6.50 10.52
CA ALA A 264 11.94 6.32 11.59
C ALA A 264 11.47 4.88 11.67
N CYS A 265 11.33 4.36 12.89
CA CYS A 265 10.85 3.02 13.16
C CYS A 265 9.63 3.07 14.09
N LEU A 266 8.62 2.28 13.76
CA LEU A 266 7.56 1.92 14.71
C LEU A 266 7.66 0.42 14.98
N LEU A 267 7.81 0.05 16.24
CA LEU A 267 7.88 -1.33 16.68
C LEU A 267 6.66 -1.63 17.56
N ARG A 268 5.81 -2.55 17.14
CA ARG A 268 4.62 -2.95 17.88
C ARG A 268 4.72 -4.41 18.29
N GLU A 269 4.63 -4.65 19.57
CA GLU A 269 4.60 -6.01 20.10
C GLU A 269 3.27 -6.69 19.73
N LEU A 270 3.38 -7.90 19.22
CA LEU A 270 2.30 -8.84 18.96
C LEU A 270 2.56 -10.09 19.80
N ASP A 271 1.66 -11.07 19.73
CA ASP A 271 1.90 -12.35 20.39
C ASP A 271 3.14 -13.06 19.80
N GLY A 272 4.20 -13.14 20.61
CA GLY A 272 5.47 -13.80 20.27
C GLY A 272 6.33 -13.11 19.19
N SER A 273 5.96 -11.94 18.70
CA SER A 273 6.67 -11.23 17.63
C SER A 273 6.49 -9.71 17.72
N VAL A 274 7.25 -8.98 16.92
CA VAL A 274 7.18 -7.52 16.80
C VAL A 274 6.97 -7.13 15.35
N LYS A 275 5.87 -6.45 15.06
CA LYS A 275 5.65 -5.81 13.75
C LYS A 275 6.45 -4.52 13.69
N VAL A 276 7.25 -4.37 12.65
CA VAL A 276 8.12 -3.22 12.43
C VAL A 276 7.69 -2.49 11.18
N SER A 277 7.45 -1.19 11.32
CA SER A 277 7.24 -0.29 10.18
C SER A 277 8.39 0.70 10.10
N LEU A 278 8.98 0.84 8.92
CA LEU A 278 10.13 1.69 8.64
C LEU A 278 9.75 2.79 7.65
N ARG A 279 10.27 4.00 7.90
CA ARG A 279 10.15 5.13 6.96
C ARG A 279 11.51 5.79 6.78
N GLY A 280 11.96 5.90 5.54
CA GLY A 280 13.20 6.56 5.18
C GLY A 280 13.00 8.02 4.77
N LYS A 281 14.03 8.85 4.94
CA LYS A 281 14.16 10.18 4.34
C LYS A 281 15.41 10.23 3.45
N GLY A 282 15.28 10.98 2.35
CA GLY A 282 16.36 11.13 1.39
C GLY A 282 16.70 9.82 0.67
N ASP A 283 17.96 9.44 0.72
CA ASP A 283 18.53 8.31 -0.01
C ASP A 283 18.62 7.00 0.79
N VAL A 284 18.07 6.95 2.00
CA VAL A 284 18.11 5.73 2.82
C VAL A 284 17.05 4.73 2.37
N ASP A 285 17.51 3.57 1.91
CA ASP A 285 16.69 2.47 1.43
C ASP A 285 16.25 1.59 2.61
N VAL A 286 15.01 1.81 3.10
CA VAL A 286 14.47 1.02 4.21
C VAL A 286 13.93 -0.35 3.77
N GLN A 287 13.68 -0.56 2.49
CA GLN A 287 13.31 -1.86 1.95
C GLN A 287 14.43 -2.88 2.15
N ARG A 288 15.69 -2.47 1.89
CA ARG A 288 16.86 -3.32 2.16
C ARG A 288 17.05 -3.64 3.65
N ILE A 289 16.58 -2.77 4.53
CA ILE A 289 16.61 -3.05 5.97
C ILE A 289 15.56 -4.10 6.31
N ALA A 290 14.31 -3.90 5.85
CA ALA A 290 13.20 -4.83 6.07
C ALA A 290 13.50 -6.23 5.50
N ALA A 291 14.10 -6.31 4.32
CA ALA A 291 14.47 -7.57 3.65
C ALA A 291 15.42 -8.45 4.49
N GLN A 292 16.27 -7.87 5.35
CA GLN A 292 17.14 -8.63 6.27
C GLN A 292 16.33 -9.46 7.28
N PHE A 293 15.07 -9.08 7.50
CA PHE A 293 14.13 -9.73 8.42
C PHE A 293 12.97 -10.43 7.68
N GLY A 294 13.15 -10.73 6.38
CA GLY A 294 12.12 -11.37 5.57
C GLY A 294 10.92 -10.48 5.22
N GLY A 295 11.07 -9.17 5.42
CA GLY A 295 10.06 -8.17 5.05
C GLY A 295 10.28 -7.58 3.65
N GLY A 296 9.53 -6.52 3.32
CA GLY A 296 9.56 -5.85 2.02
C GLY A 296 8.89 -4.49 2.05
N GLY A 297 8.64 -3.94 0.88
CA GLY A 297 8.00 -2.64 0.66
C GLY A 297 8.80 -1.77 -0.30
N HIS A 298 8.69 -0.46 -0.15
CA HIS A 298 9.36 0.53 -0.99
C HIS A 298 10.65 1.06 -0.36
N VAL A 299 11.47 1.72 -1.16
CA VAL A 299 12.73 2.36 -0.73
C VAL A 299 12.52 3.30 0.47
N ASN A 300 11.41 4.03 0.50
CA ASN A 300 11.07 5.02 1.54
C ASN A 300 10.10 4.51 2.62
N ALA A 301 9.44 3.35 2.41
CA ALA A 301 8.43 2.80 3.31
C ALA A 301 8.44 1.26 3.23
N ALA A 302 8.82 0.60 4.30
CA ALA A 302 8.92 -0.85 4.33
C ALA A 302 8.51 -1.40 5.69
N GLY A 303 8.25 -2.70 5.77
CA GLY A 303 7.90 -3.36 7.02
C GLY A 303 8.38 -4.80 7.08
N CYS A 304 8.53 -5.30 8.29
CA CYS A 304 8.87 -6.70 8.58
C CYS A 304 8.25 -7.15 9.90
N THR A 305 8.36 -8.45 10.17
CA THR A 305 8.02 -9.00 11.48
C THR A 305 9.25 -9.69 12.05
N VAL A 306 9.60 -9.36 13.28
CA VAL A 306 10.75 -9.91 13.97
C VAL A 306 10.27 -10.79 15.13
N ALA A 307 10.72 -12.02 15.20
CA ALA A 307 10.37 -12.92 16.31
C ALA A 307 11.05 -12.48 17.61
N GLY A 308 10.39 -12.74 18.75
CA GLY A 308 10.90 -12.46 20.09
C GLY A 308 10.22 -11.25 20.76
N PRO A 309 10.60 -10.97 22.01
CA PRO A 309 10.03 -9.88 22.79
C PRO A 309 10.51 -8.50 22.28
N LEU A 310 9.73 -7.46 22.59
CA LEU A 310 9.93 -6.10 22.12
C LEU A 310 11.35 -5.54 22.36
N PRO A 311 11.99 -5.71 23.54
CA PRO A 311 13.32 -5.14 23.78
C PRO A 311 14.40 -5.69 22.85
N GLU A 312 14.46 -7.03 22.67
CA GLU A 312 15.44 -7.70 21.82
C GLU A 312 15.21 -7.37 20.34
N ALA A 313 13.97 -7.43 19.88
CA ALA A 313 13.61 -7.07 18.53
C ALA A 313 13.95 -5.60 18.23
N THR A 314 13.72 -4.70 19.18
CA THR A 314 14.10 -3.28 19.06
C THR A 314 15.61 -3.12 18.89
N GLN A 315 16.41 -3.79 19.71
CA GLN A 315 17.88 -3.72 19.61
C GLN A 315 18.39 -4.19 18.25
N VAL A 316 17.89 -5.33 17.77
CA VAL A 316 18.33 -5.93 16.50
C VAL A 316 17.95 -5.04 15.31
N VAL A 317 16.73 -4.51 15.30
CA VAL A 317 16.25 -3.61 14.24
C VAL A 317 17.03 -2.30 14.25
N LEU A 318 17.20 -1.65 15.41
CA LEU A 318 17.94 -0.39 15.50
C LEU A 318 19.42 -0.56 15.12
N ALA A 319 20.02 -1.71 15.43
CA ALA A 319 21.39 -2.02 14.97
C ALA A 319 21.47 -2.12 13.43
N ALA A 320 20.48 -2.73 12.78
CA ALA A 320 20.41 -2.79 11.31
C ALA A 320 20.20 -1.41 10.69
N VAL A 321 19.30 -0.61 11.26
CA VAL A 321 19.01 0.77 10.84
C VAL A 321 20.26 1.66 10.95
N ARG A 322 20.95 1.64 12.09
CA ARG A 322 22.18 2.43 12.29
C ARG A 322 23.22 2.10 11.24
N ARG A 323 23.50 0.80 10.98
CA ARG A 323 24.43 0.39 9.92
C ARG A 323 24.06 0.93 8.54
N ALA A 324 22.77 1.02 8.23
CA ALA A 324 22.31 1.53 6.95
C ALA A 324 22.48 3.07 6.85
N VAL A 325 22.23 3.78 7.93
CA VAL A 325 22.42 5.24 8.02
C VAL A 325 23.90 5.61 7.97
N ASP A 326 24.79 4.82 8.59
CA ASP A 326 26.25 5.09 8.65
C ASP A 326 26.96 4.84 7.32
N ARG A 327 26.55 3.82 6.55
CA ARG A 327 27.18 3.45 5.26
C ARG A 327 27.17 4.54 4.20
N LYS A 328 26.33 5.56 4.32
CA LYS A 328 26.17 6.66 3.37
C LYS A 328 26.70 8.02 3.86
N GLY A 329 27.35 8.05 5.03
CA GLY A 329 28.06 9.23 5.55
C GLY A 329 29.50 9.37 5.03
N THR A 330 29.93 8.49 4.12
CA THR A 330 31.32 8.43 3.60
C THR A 330 31.42 8.61 2.08
N SER A 331 30.49 9.33 1.46
CA SER A 331 30.55 9.69 0.03
C SER A 331 30.59 11.20 -0.14
#